data_1422f04c900739c8e02a40edf3236c4d
#
_entry.id   1422f04c900739c8e02a40edf3236c4d
#
_cell.length_a   1.000
_cell.length_b   1.000
_cell.length_c   1.000
_cell.angle_alpha   90.00
_cell.angle_beta   90.00
_cell.angle_gamma   90.00
#
_symmetry.space_group_name_H-M   'P 1'
#
loop_
_entity.id
_entity.type
_entity.pdbx_description
1 polymer ?
#
loop_
_entity_poly.entity_id
_entity_poly.type
_entity_poly.pdbx_seq_one_letter_code
_entity_poly.pdbx_strand_id
1 'polypeptide(L)'
;MKRTATRCRSVLDDIFLRALVRDIVRGSIAASLAATAAGCPEDPTSLKPLDEGFIEPSCRDGVWNGLAAIEPSEPFNAAVWRTASMYTAGGDVSLVGVPCEDASDAAACNAAWDQAGKDDPTIGHEFGIQTLEREYVVVNRGDDVSTVGTRQELVDFLGSIDTPDEAIALARWDGYALRCGDRTLSSVKSLEDGRYDVVGTRVTMTCAPIEETRFTVRIDQDGQLTQLAAEVFSIEEGVCVGRKPEGLCSRSSASGRALGDYFARAAHLEAASVIAFEVLADELAAHGAPSRLIALARRFAGDEARHTAQVTALAQRFGGTVLAPIVVQQPVRTLEAIALENAVEGCVRETYGALFGAYQGEVASDPRVAACMREIAGDEAQHASLSHTLHAWLMPRLSPHAQARVLAAQREDLLALRGEATRTSDAALHDVAGVPRPAAALRLLDSLELAIC
;
A
#
# COMPACT_ATOMS: atom_id res chain seq x y z
N MET A 1 -24.54 -18.29 -32.01
CA MET A 1 -23.45 -17.30 -32.15
C MET A 1 -22.30 -17.75 -31.23
N LYS A 2 -21.26 -18.33 -31.81
CA LYS A 2 -20.05 -18.76 -31.08
C LYS A 2 -19.20 -17.52 -30.87
N ARG A 3 -19.07 -17.03 -29.61
CA ARG A 3 -18.07 -16.04 -29.23
C ARG A 3 -16.72 -16.76 -29.20
N THR A 4 -15.88 -16.43 -30.13
CA THR A 4 -14.45 -16.78 -30.12
C THR A 4 -13.81 -16.16 -28.91
N ALA A 5 -13.43 -17.00 -27.93
CA ALA A 5 -12.53 -16.60 -26.86
C ALA A 5 -11.19 -16.25 -27.54
N THR A 6 -10.89 -14.97 -27.59
CA THR A 6 -9.57 -14.47 -27.95
C THR A 6 -8.62 -14.94 -26.86
N ARG A 7 -7.76 -15.92 -27.14
CA ARG A 7 -6.66 -16.32 -26.25
C ARG A 7 -5.78 -15.08 -26.05
N CYS A 8 -5.74 -14.54 -24.82
CA CYS A 8 -4.64 -13.69 -24.41
C CYS A 8 -3.35 -14.44 -24.72
N ARG A 9 -2.57 -13.95 -25.66
CA ARG A 9 -1.19 -14.43 -25.87
C ARG A 9 -0.42 -14.10 -24.61
N SER A 10 0.38 -15.03 -24.11
CA SER A 10 1.31 -14.81 -23.03
C SER A 10 2.24 -13.65 -23.45
N VAL A 11 1.99 -12.49 -22.91
CA VAL A 11 2.73 -11.24 -23.17
C VAL A 11 4.19 -11.36 -22.69
N LEU A 12 4.50 -12.41 -21.96
CA LEU A 12 5.75 -12.70 -21.29
C LEU A 12 6.59 -13.75 -22.04
N ASP A 13 6.42 -13.86 -23.36
CA ASP A 13 7.39 -14.58 -24.18
C ASP A 13 8.68 -13.76 -24.22
N ASP A 14 9.80 -14.32 -23.80
CA ASP A 14 11.11 -13.68 -23.69
C ASP A 14 11.50 -12.89 -24.97
N ILE A 15 11.09 -13.38 -26.14
CA ILE A 15 11.30 -12.71 -27.43
C ILE A 15 10.50 -11.42 -27.52
N PHE A 16 9.25 -11.40 -27.06
CA PHE A 16 8.38 -10.22 -27.09
C PHE A 16 8.86 -9.18 -26.08
N LEU A 17 9.22 -9.59 -24.86
CA LEU A 17 9.75 -8.72 -23.81
C LEU A 17 11.03 -8.02 -24.30
N ARG A 18 11.98 -8.75 -24.88
CA ARG A 18 13.24 -8.20 -25.41
C ARG A 18 13.02 -7.27 -26.62
N ALA A 19 12.03 -7.55 -27.46
CA ALA A 19 11.70 -6.68 -28.58
C ALA A 19 11.09 -5.35 -28.09
N LEU A 20 10.13 -5.43 -27.15
CA LEU A 20 9.46 -4.28 -26.55
C LEU A 20 10.46 -3.37 -25.83
N VAL A 21 11.31 -3.94 -24.98
CA VAL A 21 12.33 -3.18 -24.24
C VAL A 21 13.31 -2.50 -25.20
N ARG A 22 13.76 -3.18 -26.26
CA ARG A 22 14.64 -2.56 -27.27
C ARG A 22 14.01 -1.35 -27.97
N ASP A 23 12.74 -1.40 -28.27
CA ASP A 23 12.04 -0.29 -28.93
C ASP A 23 11.88 0.90 -27.96
N ILE A 24 11.60 0.64 -26.69
CA ILE A 24 11.53 1.66 -25.62
C ILE A 24 12.92 2.30 -25.39
N VAL A 25 13.97 1.51 -25.31
CA VAL A 25 15.35 2.01 -25.14
C VAL A 25 15.74 2.92 -26.28
N ARG A 26 15.48 2.54 -27.53
CA ARG A 26 15.77 3.38 -28.71
C ARG A 26 15.02 4.71 -28.66
N GLY A 27 13.74 4.69 -28.28
CA GLY A 27 12.93 5.91 -28.12
C GLY A 27 13.41 6.80 -26.97
N SER A 28 13.95 6.22 -25.89
CA SER A 28 14.48 6.97 -24.73
C SER A 28 15.78 7.69 -25.03
N ILE A 29 16.67 7.08 -25.79
CA ILE A 29 17.95 7.69 -26.19
C ILE A 29 17.71 8.93 -27.08
N ALA A 30 16.71 8.87 -27.96
CA ALA A 30 16.35 10.02 -28.80
C ALA A 30 15.75 11.18 -28.00
N ALA A 31 15.04 10.92 -26.89
CA ALA A 31 14.45 11.96 -26.03
C ALA A 31 15.47 12.62 -25.08
N SER A 32 16.55 11.93 -24.72
CA SER A 32 17.57 12.43 -23.76
C SER A 32 18.45 13.56 -24.32
N LEU A 33 18.43 13.82 -25.62
CA LEU A 33 19.23 14.88 -26.26
C LEU A 33 18.59 16.29 -26.20
N ALA A 34 17.40 16.44 -25.60
CA ALA A 34 16.63 17.68 -25.57
C ALA A 34 16.41 18.31 -24.17
N ALA A 35 17.02 17.80 -23.11
CA ALA A 35 16.83 18.33 -21.76
C ALA A 35 18.00 19.25 -21.36
N THR A 36 17.85 20.55 -21.59
CA THR A 36 18.71 21.60 -21.03
C THR A 36 18.25 22.00 -19.63
N ALA A 37 19.21 21.94 -18.71
CA ALA A 37 19.34 22.66 -17.43
C ALA A 37 18.12 23.43 -16.89
N ALA A 38 17.42 22.84 -15.95
CA ALA A 38 16.66 23.54 -14.92
C ALA A 38 17.34 23.28 -13.57
N GLY A 39 17.46 24.35 -12.74
CA GLY A 39 18.20 24.32 -11.47
C GLY A 39 17.68 23.29 -10.48
N CYS A 40 18.54 22.95 -9.51
CA CYS A 40 18.24 22.01 -8.43
C CYS A 40 16.96 22.40 -7.70
N PRO A 41 16.01 21.46 -7.51
CA PRO A 41 14.91 21.69 -6.58
C PRO A 41 15.46 21.75 -5.14
N GLU A 42 14.86 22.59 -4.31
CA GLU A 42 15.07 22.58 -2.86
C GLU A 42 14.81 21.18 -2.31
N ASP A 43 15.51 20.81 -1.22
CA ASP A 43 15.36 19.52 -0.55
C ASP A 43 13.86 19.26 -0.24
N PRO A 44 13.22 18.27 -0.86
CA PRO A 44 11.78 18.07 -0.74
C PRO A 44 11.33 17.58 0.64
N THR A 45 12.27 17.30 1.56
CA THR A 45 12.00 16.75 2.89
C THR A 45 11.92 17.79 4.01
N SER A 46 12.17 19.08 3.73
CA SER A 46 12.04 20.11 4.75
C SER A 46 10.59 20.57 4.88
N LEU A 47 9.90 20.06 5.91
CA LEU A 47 8.56 20.52 6.25
C LEU A 47 8.55 21.99 6.64
N LYS A 48 7.58 22.75 6.13
CA LYS A 48 7.33 24.10 6.62
C LYS A 48 6.88 24.03 8.08
N PRO A 49 7.36 24.92 8.95
CA PRO A 49 6.83 25.03 10.30
C PRO A 49 5.32 25.23 10.28
N LEU A 50 4.62 24.61 11.22
CA LEU A 50 3.18 24.90 11.41
C LEU A 50 3.03 26.26 12.07
N ASP A 51 1.95 26.97 11.73
CA ASP A 51 1.57 28.20 12.39
C ASP A 51 1.31 27.98 13.88
N GLU A 52 1.28 29.06 14.67
CA GLU A 52 0.91 28.99 16.08
C GLU A 52 -0.53 28.48 16.27
N GLY A 53 -0.79 27.84 17.41
CA GLY A 53 -2.11 27.36 17.81
C GLY A 53 -2.43 25.91 17.48
N PHE A 54 -1.55 25.18 16.77
CA PHE A 54 -1.71 23.74 16.64
C PHE A 54 -1.35 23.03 17.95
N ILE A 55 -2.20 22.09 18.38
CA ILE A 55 -2.02 21.25 19.57
C ILE A 55 -1.98 19.77 19.17
N GLU A 56 -1.38 18.92 19.99
CA GLU A 56 -1.37 17.48 19.77
C GLU A 56 -2.79 16.89 19.92
N PRO A 57 -3.10 15.78 19.20
CA PRO A 57 -4.31 14.99 19.42
C PRO A 57 -4.37 14.43 20.84
N SER A 58 -5.56 14.09 21.31
CA SER A 58 -5.76 13.35 22.56
C SER A 58 -5.20 11.93 22.42
N CYS A 59 -4.01 11.69 22.99
CA CYS A 59 -3.31 10.41 22.92
C CYS A 59 -3.13 9.78 24.29
N ARG A 60 -3.26 8.45 24.36
CA ARG A 60 -2.91 7.65 25.54
C ARG A 60 -2.02 6.49 25.10
N ASP A 61 -0.89 6.31 25.79
CA ASP A 61 0.08 5.22 25.52
C ASP A 61 0.55 5.16 24.05
N GLY A 62 0.66 6.34 23.40
CA GLY A 62 1.07 6.45 22.01
C GLY A 62 -0.05 6.19 20.98
N VAL A 63 -1.27 5.96 21.42
CA VAL A 63 -2.45 5.72 20.57
C VAL A 63 -3.46 6.85 20.75
N TRP A 64 -4.10 7.27 19.64
CA TRP A 64 -5.18 8.23 19.70
C TRP A 64 -6.35 7.70 20.54
N ASN A 65 -6.80 8.50 21.51
CA ASN A 65 -7.89 8.17 22.43
C ASN A 65 -9.03 9.19 22.36
N GLY A 66 -9.23 9.79 21.20
CA GLY A 66 -10.16 10.90 21.03
C GLY A 66 -11.63 10.56 21.24
N LEU A 67 -12.04 9.28 21.13
CA LEU A 67 -13.43 8.91 21.45
C LEU A 67 -13.84 9.30 22.89
N ALA A 68 -12.90 9.42 23.82
CA ALA A 68 -13.20 9.86 25.17
C ALA A 68 -13.47 11.37 25.28
N ALA A 69 -13.18 12.14 24.23
CA ALA A 69 -13.30 13.60 24.18
C ALA A 69 -14.35 14.09 23.15
N ILE A 70 -15.09 13.17 22.50
CA ILE A 70 -16.19 13.53 21.61
C ILE A 70 -17.48 13.75 22.40
N GLU A 71 -18.33 14.63 21.89
CA GLU A 71 -19.66 14.94 22.43
C GLU A 71 -20.73 14.56 21.37
N PRO A 72 -21.08 13.27 21.23
CA PRO A 72 -21.96 12.82 20.16
C PRO A 72 -23.38 13.36 20.32
N SER A 73 -24.11 13.42 19.20
CA SER A 73 -25.48 13.92 19.12
C SER A 73 -26.47 13.21 20.05
N GLU A 74 -26.21 11.95 20.36
CA GLU A 74 -27.00 11.13 21.27
C GLU A 74 -26.12 10.44 22.32
N PRO A 75 -26.56 10.38 23.59
CA PRO A 75 -25.83 9.67 24.64
C PRO A 75 -25.59 8.19 24.30
N PHE A 76 -24.49 7.63 24.77
CA PHE A 76 -24.17 6.21 24.64
C PHE A 76 -23.57 5.67 25.95
N ASN A 77 -23.62 4.35 26.16
CA ASN A 77 -23.00 3.68 27.30
C ASN A 77 -21.51 3.38 26.98
N ALA A 78 -21.26 2.89 25.79
CA ALA A 78 -19.90 2.63 25.32
C ALA A 78 -19.78 2.86 23.82
N ALA A 79 -18.59 3.29 23.38
CA ALA A 79 -18.22 3.33 21.98
C ALA A 79 -16.76 2.85 21.80
N VAL A 80 -16.51 2.16 20.69
CA VAL A 80 -15.16 1.71 20.34
C VAL A 80 -14.85 2.03 18.87
N TRP A 81 -13.69 2.60 18.63
CA TRP A 81 -13.11 2.72 17.29
C TRP A 81 -12.37 1.41 17.03
N ARG A 82 -12.87 0.63 16.08
CA ARG A 82 -12.41 -0.72 15.80
C ARG A 82 -11.77 -0.78 14.42
N THR A 83 -10.65 -1.49 14.32
CA THR A 83 -10.06 -1.87 13.04
C THR A 83 -10.50 -3.29 12.71
N ALA A 84 -10.87 -3.53 11.46
CA ALA A 84 -11.00 -4.87 10.89
C ALA A 84 -10.07 -4.96 9.70
N SER A 85 -9.30 -6.03 9.65
CA SER A 85 -8.48 -6.37 8.50
C SER A 85 -9.03 -7.65 7.90
N MET A 86 -9.01 -7.76 6.58
CA MET A 86 -9.29 -9.04 5.92
C MET A 86 -8.26 -10.11 6.31
N TYR A 87 -7.17 -9.69 6.93
CA TYR A 87 -5.97 -10.47 7.16
C TYR A 87 -5.65 -10.69 8.64
N THR A 88 -6.13 -9.81 9.52
CA THR A 88 -5.89 -9.89 10.97
C THR A 88 -7.22 -9.93 11.72
N ALA A 89 -7.18 -10.35 12.97
CA ALA A 89 -8.36 -10.35 13.85
C ALA A 89 -8.93 -8.94 14.12
N GLY A 90 -8.27 -7.90 13.57
CA GLY A 90 -8.58 -6.52 13.91
C GLY A 90 -8.23 -6.18 15.36
N GLY A 91 -8.53 -4.95 15.77
CA GLY A 91 -8.26 -4.49 17.14
C GLY A 91 -9.08 -3.26 17.50
N ASP A 92 -9.18 -2.98 18.78
CA ASP A 92 -9.82 -1.80 19.30
C ASP A 92 -8.75 -0.68 19.44
N VAL A 93 -8.95 0.42 18.74
CA VAL A 93 -8.02 1.58 18.72
C VAL A 93 -8.31 2.50 19.91
N SER A 94 -9.58 2.80 20.15
CA SER A 94 -10.01 3.69 21.23
C SER A 94 -11.35 3.19 21.76
N LEU A 95 -11.43 2.97 23.05
CA LEU A 95 -12.63 2.52 23.75
C LEU A 95 -13.00 3.53 24.84
N VAL A 96 -14.27 3.91 24.90
CA VAL A 96 -14.85 4.73 25.96
C VAL A 96 -16.10 4.07 26.52
N GLY A 97 -16.30 4.19 27.83
CA GLY A 97 -17.42 3.54 28.55
C GLY A 97 -17.20 2.06 28.81
N VAL A 98 -18.22 1.42 29.34
CA VAL A 98 -18.26 -0.02 29.61
C VAL A 98 -19.37 -0.63 28.76
N PRO A 99 -19.04 -1.51 27.81
CA PRO A 99 -20.05 -2.12 26.95
C PRO A 99 -21.05 -2.91 27.78
N CYS A 100 -22.33 -2.74 27.45
CA CYS A 100 -23.45 -3.52 28.00
C CYS A 100 -23.63 -3.44 29.53
N GLU A 101 -23.08 -2.40 30.20
CA GLU A 101 -23.18 -2.24 31.67
C GLU A 101 -24.64 -2.12 32.12
N ASP A 102 -25.46 -1.39 31.35
CA ASP A 102 -26.88 -1.15 31.64
C ASP A 102 -27.82 -2.06 30.81
N ALA A 103 -27.31 -3.10 30.16
CA ALA A 103 -28.13 -3.96 29.33
C ALA A 103 -29.01 -4.91 30.19
N SER A 104 -30.27 -5.10 29.78
CA SER A 104 -31.19 -6.02 30.45
C SER A 104 -30.79 -7.48 30.28
N ASP A 105 -30.13 -7.82 29.14
CA ASP A 105 -29.44 -9.09 28.88
C ASP A 105 -27.99 -8.83 28.51
N ALA A 106 -27.13 -8.75 29.53
CA ALA A 106 -25.73 -8.46 29.34
C ALA A 106 -25.00 -9.52 28.50
N ALA A 107 -25.47 -10.80 28.54
CA ALA A 107 -24.82 -11.87 27.76
C ALA A 107 -25.13 -11.71 26.26
N ALA A 108 -26.39 -11.45 25.90
CA ALA A 108 -26.80 -11.21 24.52
C ALA A 108 -26.15 -9.93 23.97
N CYS A 109 -26.14 -8.85 24.76
CA CYS A 109 -25.52 -7.58 24.38
C CYS A 109 -24.02 -7.73 24.14
N ASN A 110 -23.27 -8.40 25.04
CA ASN A 110 -21.83 -8.61 24.84
C ASN A 110 -21.55 -9.47 23.60
N ALA A 111 -22.36 -10.49 23.33
CA ALA A 111 -22.22 -11.28 22.10
C ALA A 111 -22.44 -10.41 20.84
N ALA A 112 -23.43 -9.52 20.86
CA ALA A 112 -23.67 -8.56 19.78
C ALA A 112 -22.52 -7.56 19.63
N TRP A 113 -21.98 -7.03 20.73
CA TRP A 113 -20.83 -6.13 20.76
C TRP A 113 -19.58 -6.77 20.16
N ASP A 114 -19.28 -8.00 20.57
CA ASP A 114 -18.13 -8.73 20.05
C ASP A 114 -18.25 -9.05 18.55
N GLN A 115 -19.48 -9.27 18.07
CA GLN A 115 -19.72 -9.61 16.66
C GLN A 115 -19.91 -8.40 15.75
N ALA A 116 -20.23 -7.23 16.33
CA ALA A 116 -20.58 -6.03 15.57
C ALA A 116 -19.53 -5.67 14.51
N GLY A 117 -19.95 -5.55 13.28
CA GLY A 117 -19.15 -5.18 12.12
C GLY A 117 -18.23 -6.27 11.55
N LYS A 118 -18.06 -7.41 12.21
CA LYS A 118 -17.11 -8.46 11.78
C LYS A 118 -17.55 -9.21 10.54
N ASP A 119 -18.84 -9.44 10.40
CA ASP A 119 -19.40 -10.24 9.30
C ASP A 119 -19.76 -9.40 8.06
N ASP A 120 -19.71 -8.07 8.15
CA ASP A 120 -20.02 -7.19 7.03
C ASP A 120 -18.73 -6.65 6.39
N PRO A 121 -18.33 -7.16 5.22
CA PRO A 121 -17.14 -6.70 4.53
C PRO A 121 -17.30 -5.31 3.90
N THR A 122 -18.49 -4.70 3.96
CA THR A 122 -18.75 -3.38 3.38
C THR A 122 -18.74 -2.27 4.41
N ILE A 123 -18.69 -2.62 5.70
CA ILE A 123 -18.70 -1.65 6.80
C ILE A 123 -17.33 -0.99 6.95
N GLY A 124 -17.35 0.30 7.23
CA GLY A 124 -16.17 1.09 7.54
C GLY A 124 -15.46 1.66 6.33
N HIS A 125 -14.48 2.48 6.63
CA HIS A 125 -13.62 3.11 5.64
C HIS A 125 -12.32 2.30 5.47
N GLU A 126 -11.89 2.09 4.24
CA GLU A 126 -10.60 1.48 3.95
C GLU A 126 -9.47 2.45 4.33
N PHE A 127 -8.65 2.03 5.28
CA PHE A 127 -7.52 2.80 5.77
C PHE A 127 -6.21 2.19 5.26
N GLY A 128 -5.52 2.96 4.42
CA GLY A 128 -4.24 2.55 3.85
C GLY A 128 -4.33 1.88 2.48
N ILE A 129 -3.40 2.21 1.61
CA ILE A 129 -3.36 1.76 0.21
C ILE A 129 -2.99 0.27 0.08
N GLN A 130 -2.43 -0.35 1.13
CA GLN A 130 -1.89 -1.71 1.09
C GLN A 130 -2.51 -2.69 2.08
N THR A 131 -3.26 -2.22 3.10
CA THR A 131 -3.61 -3.08 4.23
C THR A 131 -5.00 -3.65 4.17
N LEU A 132 -5.91 -3.15 3.30
CA LEU A 132 -7.34 -3.50 3.33
C LEU A 132 -7.88 -3.51 4.77
N GLU A 133 -7.26 -2.69 5.62
CA GLU A 133 -7.74 -2.41 6.96
C GLU A 133 -8.91 -1.46 6.86
N ARG A 134 -9.97 -1.81 7.54
CA ARG A 134 -11.17 -0.98 7.64
C ARG A 134 -11.31 -0.47 9.05
N GLU A 135 -11.73 0.75 9.18
CA GLU A 135 -12.07 1.34 10.46
C GLU A 135 -13.55 1.64 10.53
N TYR A 136 -14.16 1.37 11.66
CA TYR A 136 -15.56 1.64 11.95
C TYR A 136 -15.76 1.86 13.44
N VAL A 137 -16.90 2.43 13.83
CA VAL A 137 -17.22 2.61 15.25
C VAL A 137 -18.35 1.66 15.62
N VAL A 138 -18.23 1.02 16.78
CA VAL A 138 -19.31 0.26 17.39
C VAL A 138 -19.83 1.06 18.59
N VAL A 139 -21.11 1.19 18.69
CA VAL A 139 -21.78 2.00 19.73
C VAL A 139 -22.78 1.11 20.48
N ASN A 140 -22.78 1.22 21.81
CA ASN A 140 -23.75 0.58 22.68
C ASN A 140 -24.64 1.60 23.39
N ARG A 141 -25.95 1.39 23.34
CA ARG A 141 -26.97 2.16 24.05
C ARG A 141 -27.97 1.19 24.70
N GLY A 142 -27.83 0.97 26.01
CA GLY A 142 -28.63 -0.03 26.72
C GLY A 142 -28.46 -1.44 26.11
N ASP A 143 -29.54 -2.04 25.64
CA ASP A 143 -29.53 -3.34 24.99
C ASP A 143 -29.08 -3.29 23.53
N ASP A 144 -29.10 -2.11 22.91
CA ASP A 144 -28.82 -1.95 21.49
C ASP A 144 -27.30 -1.82 21.22
N VAL A 145 -26.83 -2.59 20.25
CA VAL A 145 -25.48 -2.47 19.69
C VAL A 145 -25.59 -2.16 18.19
N SER A 146 -24.99 -1.07 17.79
CA SER A 146 -25.02 -0.59 16.40
C SER A 146 -23.60 -0.31 15.88
N THR A 147 -23.47 -0.24 14.57
CA THR A 147 -22.23 0.11 13.90
C THR A 147 -22.40 1.42 13.14
N VAL A 148 -21.36 2.24 13.18
CA VAL A 148 -21.16 3.42 12.35
C VAL A 148 -20.16 3.01 11.28
N GLY A 149 -20.67 2.70 10.09
CA GLY A 149 -19.91 2.05 9.03
C GLY A 149 -19.70 2.89 7.78
N THR A 150 -20.28 4.09 7.73
CA THR A 150 -20.12 5.04 6.63
C THR A 150 -19.74 6.41 7.16
N ARG A 151 -19.16 7.25 6.28
CA ARG A 151 -18.80 8.62 6.64
C ARG A 151 -20.02 9.46 7.09
N GLN A 152 -21.15 9.28 6.43
CA GLN A 152 -22.36 10.01 6.79
C GLN A 152 -22.87 9.58 8.17
N GLU A 153 -22.87 8.29 8.46
CA GLU A 153 -23.24 7.79 9.79
C GLU A 153 -22.28 8.30 10.88
N LEU A 154 -20.98 8.49 10.56
CA LEU A 154 -20.04 9.09 11.51
C LEU A 154 -20.39 10.57 11.77
N VAL A 155 -20.70 11.34 10.72
CA VAL A 155 -21.15 12.73 10.88
C VAL A 155 -22.45 12.78 11.69
N ASP A 156 -23.41 11.92 11.40
CA ASP A 156 -24.68 11.84 12.14
C ASP A 156 -24.46 11.44 13.61
N PHE A 157 -23.51 10.54 13.87
CA PHE A 157 -23.13 10.14 15.23
C PHE A 157 -22.45 11.27 16.01
N LEU A 158 -21.52 11.98 15.39
CA LEU A 158 -20.81 13.11 16.01
C LEU A 158 -21.74 14.33 16.19
N GLY A 159 -22.63 14.57 15.24
CA GLY A 159 -23.46 15.76 15.19
C GLY A 159 -22.69 16.97 14.63
N SER A 160 -22.84 18.13 15.26
CA SER A 160 -22.06 19.31 14.89
C SER A 160 -20.62 19.12 15.37
N ILE A 161 -19.66 19.37 14.48
CA ILE A 161 -18.24 19.26 14.83
C ILE A 161 -17.85 20.50 15.63
N ASP A 162 -17.79 20.35 16.95
CA ASP A 162 -17.53 21.44 17.88
C ASP A 162 -16.36 21.18 18.83
N THR A 163 -15.71 20.01 18.73
CA THR A 163 -14.46 19.68 19.42
C THR A 163 -13.31 19.33 18.48
N PRO A 164 -12.05 19.56 18.90
CA PRO A 164 -10.89 19.17 18.11
C PRO A 164 -10.83 17.65 17.82
N ASP A 165 -11.26 16.81 18.76
CA ASP A 165 -11.19 15.34 18.60
C ASP A 165 -12.26 14.81 17.65
N GLU A 166 -13.40 15.46 17.48
CA GLU A 166 -14.39 15.17 16.43
C GLU A 166 -13.84 15.48 15.05
N ALA A 167 -13.18 16.64 14.90
CA ALA A 167 -12.50 16.97 13.65
C ALA A 167 -11.40 15.94 13.32
N ILE A 168 -10.63 15.51 14.32
CA ILE A 168 -9.63 14.47 14.18
C ILE A 168 -10.26 13.13 13.79
N ALA A 169 -11.40 12.75 14.40
CA ALA A 169 -12.13 11.52 14.06
C ALA A 169 -12.53 11.49 12.58
N LEU A 170 -13.04 12.62 12.04
CA LEU A 170 -13.37 12.75 10.63
C LEU A 170 -12.13 12.70 9.72
N ALA A 171 -11.05 13.39 10.08
CA ALA A 171 -9.80 13.31 9.33
C ALA A 171 -9.26 11.88 9.29
N ARG A 172 -9.30 11.18 10.43
CA ARG A 172 -8.91 9.77 10.52
C ARG A 172 -9.80 8.89 9.63
N TRP A 173 -11.11 9.08 9.69
CA TRP A 173 -12.04 8.37 8.81
C TRP A 173 -11.72 8.59 7.34
N ASP A 174 -11.37 9.81 6.96
CA ASP A 174 -10.97 10.15 5.60
C ASP A 174 -9.53 9.69 5.26
N GLY A 175 -8.90 8.85 6.09
CA GLY A 175 -7.65 8.16 5.82
C GLY A 175 -6.38 8.93 6.17
N TYR A 176 -6.47 9.98 7.02
CA TYR A 176 -5.27 10.66 7.53
C TYR A 176 -4.78 9.97 8.81
N ALA A 177 -3.59 9.37 8.73
CA ALA A 177 -2.95 8.74 9.88
C ALA A 177 -2.52 9.80 10.90
N LEU A 178 -2.73 9.47 12.19
CA LEU A 178 -2.37 10.31 13.32
C LEU A 178 -1.18 9.70 14.05
N ARG A 179 -0.13 10.47 14.25
CA ARG A 179 1.11 10.06 14.92
C ARG A 179 1.19 10.75 16.27
N CYS A 180 0.88 10.05 17.32
CA CYS A 180 1.02 10.55 18.67
C CYS A 180 2.49 10.86 18.99
N GLY A 181 2.73 12.02 19.66
CA GLY A 181 4.08 12.44 20.06
C GLY A 181 4.86 13.21 19.01
N ASP A 182 4.27 13.48 17.84
CA ASP A 182 4.86 14.35 16.82
C ASP A 182 3.86 15.39 16.32
N ARG A 183 3.87 16.56 16.94
CA ARG A 183 2.98 17.66 16.60
C ARG A 183 3.18 18.19 15.17
N THR A 184 4.33 17.97 14.58
CA THR A 184 4.59 18.42 13.22
C THR A 184 3.89 17.57 12.16
N LEU A 185 3.60 16.31 12.50
CA LEU A 185 2.94 15.33 11.62
C LEU A 185 1.50 15.03 12.04
N SER A 186 1.11 15.41 13.26
CA SER A 186 -0.25 15.17 13.75
C SER A 186 -0.63 16.23 14.78
N SER A 187 -1.57 17.09 14.41
CA SER A 187 -2.03 18.17 15.27
C SER A 187 -3.36 18.73 14.79
N VAL A 188 -4.00 19.52 15.64
CA VAL A 188 -5.25 20.20 15.34
C VAL A 188 -5.22 21.64 15.83
N LYS A 189 -5.86 22.53 15.10
CA LYS A 189 -6.01 23.94 15.44
C LYS A 189 -7.47 24.34 15.34
N SER A 190 -8.05 24.84 16.43
CA SER A 190 -9.38 25.47 16.44
C SER A 190 -9.29 26.86 15.84
N LEU A 191 -10.23 27.21 14.99
CA LEU A 191 -10.37 28.53 14.38
C LEU A 191 -11.49 29.33 15.04
N GLU A 192 -11.41 30.66 14.99
CA GLU A 192 -12.41 31.56 15.60
C GLU A 192 -13.82 31.41 15.01
N ASP A 193 -13.91 30.88 13.80
CA ASP A 193 -15.17 30.65 13.07
C ASP A 193 -15.77 29.26 13.30
N GLY A 194 -15.25 28.50 14.28
CA GLY A 194 -15.73 27.18 14.64
C GLY A 194 -15.27 26.04 13.72
N ARG A 195 -14.34 26.30 12.79
CA ARG A 195 -13.70 25.26 11.96
C ARG A 195 -12.42 24.77 12.60
N TYR A 196 -11.91 23.66 12.09
CA TYR A 196 -10.69 23.03 12.57
C TYR A 196 -9.73 22.77 11.43
N ASP A 197 -8.46 23.14 11.60
CA ASP A 197 -7.38 22.70 10.72
C ASP A 197 -6.69 21.49 11.37
N VAL A 198 -6.74 20.36 10.70
CA VAL A 198 -6.15 19.09 11.16
C VAL A 198 -4.94 18.76 10.31
N VAL A 199 -3.84 18.41 10.95
CA VAL A 199 -2.63 17.88 10.33
C VAL A 199 -2.59 16.38 10.54
N GLY A 200 -2.43 15.66 9.46
CA GLY A 200 -2.26 14.20 9.45
C GLY A 200 -1.38 13.75 8.29
N THR A 201 -1.02 12.50 8.26
CA THR A 201 -0.12 11.96 7.23
C THR A 201 -0.81 10.88 6.40
N ARG A 202 -0.36 10.73 5.16
CA ARG A 202 -0.70 9.58 4.30
C ARG A 202 0.54 9.10 3.60
N VAL A 203 0.60 7.80 3.40
CA VAL A 203 1.47 7.23 2.38
C VAL A 203 0.81 7.54 1.04
N THR A 204 1.38 8.49 0.29
CA THR A 204 0.86 8.91 -1.02
C THR A 204 1.46 8.10 -2.15
N MET A 205 2.49 7.33 -1.84
CA MET A 205 3.12 6.42 -2.77
C MET A 205 3.72 5.24 -2.03
N THR A 206 3.46 4.04 -2.50
CA THR A 206 3.80 2.79 -1.79
C THR A 206 4.97 2.06 -2.39
N CYS A 207 5.46 2.54 -3.53
CA CYS A 207 6.56 1.90 -4.24
C CYS A 207 7.44 2.91 -4.96
N ALA A 208 8.71 2.72 -4.87
CA ALA A 208 9.89 3.39 -5.43
C ALA A 208 9.66 4.80 -6.04
N PRO A 209 9.71 5.80 -5.23
CA PRO A 209 9.94 5.82 -3.80
C PRO A 209 8.67 5.57 -2.98
N ILE A 210 8.80 5.13 -1.72
CA ILE A 210 7.71 5.21 -0.74
C ILE A 210 7.66 6.67 -0.29
N GLU A 211 6.51 7.30 -0.45
CA GLU A 211 6.35 8.69 -0.10
C GLU A 211 5.31 8.84 1.00
N GLU A 212 5.73 9.50 2.05
CA GLU A 212 4.81 9.95 3.08
C GLU A 212 4.61 11.45 2.96
N THR A 213 3.36 11.86 2.93
CA THR A 213 2.95 13.25 2.76
C THR A 213 2.19 13.71 4.00
N ARG A 214 2.59 14.87 4.52
CA ARG A 214 1.85 15.61 5.54
C ARG A 214 0.77 16.43 4.84
N PHE A 215 -0.45 16.31 5.32
CA PHE A 215 -1.59 17.09 4.87
C PHE A 215 -2.04 18.05 5.96
N THR A 216 -2.50 19.21 5.55
CA THR A 216 -3.35 20.07 6.38
C THR A 216 -4.73 20.10 5.74
N VAL A 217 -5.72 19.69 6.49
CA VAL A 217 -7.11 19.67 6.04
C VAL A 217 -7.97 20.53 6.96
N ARG A 218 -8.95 21.21 6.40
CA ARG A 218 -9.92 22.00 7.14
C ARG A 218 -11.24 21.25 7.21
N ILE A 219 -11.80 21.18 8.40
CA ILE A 219 -13.09 20.54 8.67
C ILE A 219 -14.01 21.60 9.25
N ASP A 220 -15.21 21.74 8.67
CA ASP A 220 -16.24 22.64 9.15
C ASP A 220 -17.21 21.94 10.12
N GLN A 221 -18.14 22.71 10.69
CA GLN A 221 -19.12 22.22 11.66
C GLN A 221 -20.08 21.18 11.09
N ASP A 222 -20.26 21.13 9.77
CA ASP A 222 -21.08 20.14 9.06
C ASP A 222 -20.23 18.90 8.66
N GLY A 223 -18.98 18.85 9.09
CA GLY A 223 -18.06 17.75 8.82
C GLY A 223 -17.50 17.71 7.38
N GLN A 224 -17.63 18.83 6.61
CA GLN A 224 -17.05 18.89 5.27
C GLN A 224 -15.54 19.11 5.36
N LEU A 225 -14.78 18.29 4.62
CA LEU A 225 -13.33 18.35 4.59
C LEU A 225 -12.82 19.05 3.33
N THR A 226 -11.90 19.99 3.52
CA THR A 226 -11.18 20.68 2.44
C THR A 226 -9.68 20.56 2.66
N GLN A 227 -8.95 20.02 1.70
CA GLN A 227 -7.49 19.97 1.74
C GLN A 227 -6.91 21.37 1.51
N LEU A 228 -6.05 21.84 2.42
CA LEU A 228 -5.39 23.15 2.35
C LEU A 228 -3.95 23.04 1.85
N ALA A 229 -3.23 22.01 2.31
CA ALA A 229 -1.83 21.79 1.95
C ALA A 229 -1.50 20.30 1.88
N ALA A 230 -0.47 19.99 1.10
CA ALA A 230 0.16 18.68 1.03
C ALA A 230 1.66 18.89 0.89
N GLU A 231 2.45 18.28 1.77
CA GLU A 231 3.89 18.42 1.81
C GLU A 231 4.53 17.05 2.04
N VAL A 232 5.33 16.62 1.08
CA VAL A 232 6.09 15.39 1.22
C VAL A 232 7.17 15.57 2.26
N PHE A 233 7.25 14.69 3.25
CA PHE A 233 8.22 14.80 4.34
C PHE A 233 9.15 13.59 4.45
N SER A 234 8.77 12.48 3.85
CA SER A 234 9.59 11.29 3.77
C SER A 234 9.53 10.73 2.36
N ILE A 235 10.69 10.54 1.77
CA ILE A 235 10.86 9.88 0.49
C ILE A 235 11.87 8.75 0.71
N GLU A 236 11.39 7.53 0.74
CA GLU A 236 12.27 6.35 0.75
C GLU A 236 12.42 5.89 -0.69
N GLU A 237 13.58 6.13 -1.30
CA GLU A 237 13.89 5.60 -2.61
C GLU A 237 13.86 4.07 -2.56
N GLY A 238 12.95 3.46 -3.25
CA GLY A 238 12.74 2.04 -3.28
C GLY A 238 12.56 1.52 -4.71
N VAL A 239 12.73 0.23 -4.87
CA VAL A 239 12.36 -0.51 -6.07
C VAL A 239 11.23 -1.43 -5.70
N CYS A 240 10.17 -1.42 -6.51
CA CYS A 240 9.13 -2.41 -6.39
C CYS A 240 9.44 -3.59 -7.31
N VAL A 241 10.33 -4.43 -6.88
CA VAL A 241 10.58 -5.73 -7.47
C VAL A 241 10.22 -6.80 -6.47
N GLY A 242 9.52 -7.82 -6.95
CA GLY A 242 9.12 -8.95 -6.16
C GLY A 242 7.80 -8.78 -5.38
N ARG A 243 7.20 -9.91 -5.04
CA ARG A 243 5.95 -10.02 -4.30
C ARG A 243 6.18 -9.72 -2.81
N LYS A 244 5.44 -8.80 -2.23
CA LYS A 244 5.54 -8.47 -0.80
C LYS A 244 4.60 -9.35 0.01
N PRO A 245 5.10 -10.01 1.07
CA PRO A 245 4.25 -10.72 1.99
C PRO A 245 3.50 -9.72 2.88
N GLU A 246 2.27 -10.05 3.20
CA GLU A 246 1.54 -9.36 4.25
C GLU A 246 2.26 -9.48 5.60
N GLY A 247 2.19 -8.43 6.41
CA GLY A 247 2.91 -8.37 7.69
C GLY A 247 4.42 -8.09 7.57
N LEU A 248 4.91 -7.70 6.38
CA LEU A 248 6.28 -7.24 6.23
C LEU A 248 6.49 -5.95 7.01
N CYS A 249 7.40 -5.97 7.98
CA CYS A 249 7.77 -4.79 8.74
C CYS A 249 8.70 -3.88 7.92
N SER A 250 8.34 -2.59 7.79
CA SER A 250 9.22 -1.59 7.17
C SER A 250 10.53 -1.47 7.92
N ARG A 251 11.64 -1.64 7.22
CA ARG A 251 12.99 -1.44 7.76
C ARG A 251 13.86 -0.84 6.67
N SER A 252 14.50 0.29 6.97
CA SER A 252 15.47 0.89 6.06
C SER A 252 16.82 1.05 6.75
N SER A 253 17.89 0.89 5.99
CA SER A 253 19.23 1.32 6.38
C SER A 253 19.71 2.26 5.29
N ALA A 254 19.78 3.55 5.58
CA ALA A 254 20.36 4.52 4.67
C ALA A 254 21.87 4.64 4.94
N SER A 255 22.70 4.37 3.93
CA SER A 255 24.14 4.58 3.99
C SER A 255 24.55 5.94 3.43
N GLY A 256 23.60 6.67 2.84
CA GLY A 256 23.83 7.91 2.10
C GLY A 256 24.47 7.69 0.72
N ARG A 257 24.46 6.47 0.21
CA ARG A 257 24.97 6.09 -1.11
C ARG A 257 23.83 5.58 -1.97
N ALA A 258 23.32 6.40 -2.87
CA ALA A 258 22.11 6.12 -3.66
C ALA A 258 22.08 4.70 -4.27
N LEU A 259 23.15 4.28 -4.94
CA LEU A 259 23.26 2.93 -5.51
C LEU A 259 23.29 1.82 -4.45
N GLY A 260 24.01 2.03 -3.35
CA GLY A 260 24.11 1.07 -2.26
C GLY A 260 22.77 0.86 -1.58
N ASP A 261 22.08 1.96 -1.28
CA ASP A 261 20.78 1.95 -0.63
C ASP A 261 19.69 1.39 -1.54
N TYR A 262 19.74 1.72 -2.84
CA TYR A 262 18.86 1.16 -3.86
C TYR A 262 18.94 -0.37 -3.89
N PHE A 263 20.12 -0.95 -4.09
CA PHE A 263 20.30 -2.40 -4.14
C PHE A 263 20.10 -3.08 -2.79
N ALA A 264 20.36 -2.39 -1.66
CA ALA A 264 20.09 -2.95 -0.34
C ALA A 264 18.58 -3.12 -0.10
N ARG A 265 17.78 -2.15 -0.53
CA ARG A 265 16.31 -2.24 -0.49
C ARG A 265 15.79 -3.31 -1.45
N ALA A 266 16.29 -3.35 -2.68
CA ALA A 266 15.92 -4.41 -3.62
C ALA A 266 16.19 -5.80 -3.03
N ALA A 267 17.38 -6.05 -2.48
CA ALA A 267 17.72 -7.32 -1.85
C ALA A 267 16.84 -7.66 -0.63
N HIS A 268 16.41 -6.64 0.13
CA HIS A 268 15.47 -6.82 1.23
C HIS A 268 14.09 -7.28 0.73
N LEU A 269 13.60 -6.72 -0.37
CA LEU A 269 12.33 -7.09 -0.98
C LEU A 269 12.39 -8.48 -1.62
N GLU A 270 13.46 -8.82 -2.33
CA GLU A 270 13.69 -10.17 -2.84
C GLU A 270 13.66 -11.21 -1.71
N ALA A 271 14.33 -10.91 -0.58
CA ALA A 271 14.29 -11.79 0.60
C ALA A 271 12.88 -11.90 1.21
N ALA A 272 12.07 -10.85 1.16
CA ALA A 272 10.69 -10.89 1.59
C ALA A 272 9.81 -11.69 0.63
N SER A 273 10.06 -11.62 -0.69
CA SER A 273 9.37 -12.40 -1.72
C SER A 273 9.54 -13.90 -1.55
N VAL A 274 10.69 -14.38 -1.03
CA VAL A 274 10.85 -15.79 -0.64
C VAL A 274 9.71 -16.23 0.28
N ILE A 275 9.50 -15.46 1.35
CA ILE A 275 8.46 -15.73 2.35
C ILE A 275 7.06 -15.64 1.72
N ALA A 276 6.84 -14.64 0.87
CA ALA A 276 5.57 -14.46 0.19
C ALA A 276 5.17 -15.67 -0.68
N PHE A 277 6.11 -16.20 -1.46
CA PHE A 277 5.86 -17.38 -2.28
C PHE A 277 5.71 -18.68 -1.47
N GLU A 278 6.41 -18.82 -0.34
CA GLU A 278 6.21 -19.93 0.58
C GLU A 278 4.81 -19.88 1.21
N VAL A 279 4.39 -18.74 1.74
CA VAL A 279 3.04 -18.52 2.29
C VAL A 279 1.98 -18.78 1.22
N LEU A 280 2.15 -18.22 0.03
CA LEU A 280 1.23 -18.46 -1.09
C LEU A 280 1.09 -19.94 -1.42
N ALA A 281 2.19 -20.69 -1.44
CA ALA A 281 2.14 -22.13 -1.73
C ALA A 281 1.34 -22.91 -0.68
N ASP A 282 1.49 -22.57 0.60
CA ASP A 282 0.79 -23.20 1.70
C ASP A 282 -0.71 -22.83 1.69
N GLU A 283 -1.05 -21.59 1.41
CA GLU A 283 -2.44 -21.14 1.25
C GLU A 283 -3.13 -21.80 0.05
N LEU A 284 -2.43 -21.88 -1.08
CA LEU A 284 -2.94 -22.60 -2.25
C LEU A 284 -3.20 -24.08 -1.94
N ALA A 285 -2.34 -24.71 -1.15
CA ALA A 285 -2.55 -26.09 -0.69
C ALA A 285 -3.78 -26.19 0.23
N ALA A 286 -3.94 -25.27 1.18
CA ALA A 286 -5.07 -25.21 2.09
C ALA A 286 -6.42 -25.04 1.36
N HIS A 287 -6.43 -24.27 0.27
CA HIS A 287 -7.62 -24.04 -0.57
C HIS A 287 -7.80 -25.07 -1.70
N GLY A 288 -7.03 -26.14 -1.73
CA GLY A 288 -7.16 -27.21 -2.72
C GLY A 288 -6.84 -26.79 -4.16
N ALA A 289 -5.90 -25.88 -4.31
CA ALA A 289 -5.44 -25.45 -5.63
C ALA A 289 -4.75 -26.61 -6.39
N PRO A 290 -4.71 -26.56 -7.72
CA PRO A 290 -3.98 -27.53 -8.52
C PRO A 290 -2.51 -27.65 -8.07
N SER A 291 -2.02 -28.88 -7.92
CA SER A 291 -0.65 -29.16 -7.46
C SER A 291 0.43 -28.46 -8.27
N ARG A 292 0.17 -28.18 -9.55
CA ARG A 292 1.07 -27.41 -10.40
C ARG A 292 1.25 -25.97 -9.93
N LEU A 293 0.19 -25.29 -9.46
CA LEU A 293 0.29 -23.93 -8.95
C LEU A 293 1.11 -23.88 -7.67
N ILE A 294 0.85 -24.85 -6.75
CA ILE A 294 1.59 -24.99 -5.50
C ILE A 294 3.08 -25.24 -5.78
N ALA A 295 3.39 -26.14 -6.71
CA ALA A 295 4.77 -26.46 -7.07
C ALA A 295 5.49 -25.27 -7.71
N LEU A 296 4.81 -24.47 -8.53
CA LEU A 296 5.37 -23.26 -9.13
C LEU A 296 5.67 -22.20 -8.06
N ALA A 297 4.74 -21.95 -7.13
CA ALA A 297 4.98 -21.00 -6.03
C ALA A 297 6.21 -21.41 -5.20
N ARG A 298 6.33 -22.68 -4.81
CA ARG A 298 7.52 -23.17 -4.10
C ARG A 298 8.81 -23.07 -4.90
N ARG A 299 8.74 -23.31 -6.20
CA ARG A 299 9.92 -23.13 -7.08
C ARG A 299 10.35 -21.67 -7.10
N PHE A 300 9.40 -20.75 -7.21
CA PHE A 300 9.68 -19.32 -7.30
C PHE A 300 10.25 -18.75 -6.00
N ALA A 301 9.85 -19.27 -4.82
CA ALA A 301 10.58 -18.99 -3.59
C ALA A 301 12.09 -19.30 -3.68
N GLY A 302 12.47 -20.36 -4.41
CA GLY A 302 13.86 -20.67 -4.68
C GLY A 302 14.53 -19.71 -5.67
N ASP A 303 13.79 -19.19 -6.64
CA ASP A 303 14.27 -18.16 -7.58
C ASP A 303 14.53 -16.86 -6.82
N GLU A 304 13.62 -16.41 -5.94
CA GLU A 304 13.78 -15.24 -5.09
C GLU A 304 14.97 -15.32 -4.12
N ALA A 305 15.26 -16.52 -3.61
CA ALA A 305 16.45 -16.72 -2.79
C ALA A 305 17.76 -16.50 -3.60
N ARG A 306 17.76 -16.84 -4.89
CA ARG A 306 18.90 -16.53 -5.79
C ARG A 306 18.99 -15.04 -6.07
N HIS A 307 17.86 -14.39 -6.38
CA HIS A 307 17.77 -12.93 -6.60
C HIS A 307 18.29 -12.19 -5.37
N THR A 308 17.85 -12.57 -4.16
CA THR A 308 18.36 -12.02 -2.89
C THR A 308 19.88 -12.05 -2.82
N ALA A 309 20.51 -13.19 -3.14
CA ALA A 309 21.96 -13.32 -3.08
C ALA A 309 22.67 -12.44 -4.12
N GLN A 310 22.14 -12.37 -5.33
CA GLN A 310 22.70 -11.59 -6.45
C GLN A 310 22.61 -10.09 -6.16
N VAL A 311 21.44 -9.61 -5.73
CA VAL A 311 21.22 -8.19 -5.45
C VAL A 311 21.94 -7.76 -4.17
N THR A 312 22.06 -8.65 -3.16
CA THR A 312 22.92 -8.41 -1.98
C THR A 312 24.38 -8.16 -2.37
N ALA A 313 24.91 -8.92 -3.32
CA ALA A 313 26.27 -8.71 -3.81
C ALA A 313 26.42 -7.34 -4.51
N LEU A 314 25.41 -6.87 -5.24
CA LEU A 314 25.39 -5.52 -5.82
C LEU A 314 25.32 -4.46 -4.71
N ALA A 315 24.43 -4.61 -3.72
CA ALA A 315 24.32 -3.70 -2.60
C ALA A 315 25.66 -3.52 -1.88
N GLN A 316 26.31 -4.60 -1.50
CA GLN A 316 27.62 -4.60 -0.84
C GLN A 316 28.69 -3.93 -1.69
N ARG A 317 28.71 -4.19 -2.99
CA ARG A 317 29.66 -3.58 -3.93
C ARG A 317 29.52 -2.07 -3.99
N PHE A 318 28.32 -1.54 -3.88
CA PHE A 318 28.03 -0.10 -3.85
C PHE A 318 27.97 0.48 -2.42
N GLY A 319 28.32 -0.33 -1.38
CA GLY A 319 28.45 0.11 0.00
C GLY A 319 27.12 0.22 0.76
N GLY A 320 26.08 -0.46 0.29
CA GLY A 320 24.80 -0.61 1.00
C GLY A 320 24.84 -1.74 2.02
N THR A 321 23.94 -1.68 2.99
CA THR A 321 23.76 -2.71 4.04
C THR A 321 22.37 -3.31 3.93
N VAL A 322 22.27 -4.61 3.64
CA VAL A 322 21.00 -5.32 3.51
C VAL A 322 20.49 -5.73 4.89
N LEU A 323 19.25 -5.41 5.18
CA LEU A 323 18.54 -5.85 6.37
C LEU A 323 17.69 -7.08 6.04
N ALA A 324 17.71 -8.10 6.89
CA ALA A 324 16.81 -9.23 6.74
C ALA A 324 15.34 -8.79 6.93
N PRO A 325 14.38 -9.29 6.14
CA PRO A 325 12.98 -8.98 6.34
C PRO A 325 12.46 -9.59 7.64
N ILE A 326 11.55 -8.87 8.29
CA ILE A 326 10.76 -9.37 9.41
C ILE A 326 9.32 -9.41 8.92
N VAL A 327 8.73 -10.60 8.92
CA VAL A 327 7.33 -10.81 8.51
C VAL A 327 6.58 -11.38 9.69
N VAL A 328 5.50 -10.69 10.09
CA VAL A 328 4.57 -11.19 11.10
C VAL A 328 3.72 -12.27 10.47
N GLN A 329 3.79 -13.50 10.98
CA GLN A 329 3.01 -14.61 10.44
C GLN A 329 1.50 -14.37 10.59
N GLN A 330 0.78 -14.57 9.51
CA GLN A 330 -0.67 -14.43 9.42
C GLN A 330 -1.33 -15.81 9.32
N PRO A 331 -2.60 -15.97 9.76
CA PRO A 331 -3.38 -17.17 9.47
C PRO A 331 -3.60 -17.33 7.96
N VAL A 332 -4.03 -18.54 7.54
CA VAL A 332 -4.39 -18.79 6.13
C VAL A 332 -5.48 -17.83 5.68
N ARG A 333 -5.19 -17.06 4.64
CA ARG A 333 -6.08 -16.03 4.11
C ARG A 333 -7.27 -16.64 3.34
N THR A 334 -8.31 -15.84 3.15
CA THR A 334 -9.44 -16.20 2.30
C THR A 334 -9.05 -16.19 0.81
N LEU A 335 -9.81 -16.89 -0.05
CA LEU A 335 -9.59 -16.84 -1.50
C LEU A 335 -9.69 -15.42 -2.06
N GLU A 336 -10.55 -14.58 -1.51
CA GLU A 336 -10.67 -13.18 -1.91
C GLU A 336 -9.43 -12.37 -1.54
N ALA A 337 -8.92 -12.53 -0.34
CA ALA A 337 -7.71 -11.86 0.11
C ALA A 337 -6.50 -12.24 -0.75
N ILE A 338 -6.35 -13.53 -1.05
CA ILE A 338 -5.32 -14.01 -1.98
C ILE A 338 -5.51 -13.42 -3.38
N ALA A 339 -6.76 -13.27 -3.84
CA ALA A 339 -7.04 -12.72 -5.16
C ALA A 339 -6.73 -11.21 -5.25
N LEU A 340 -7.03 -10.45 -4.19
CA LEU A 340 -6.70 -9.03 -4.10
C LEU A 340 -5.19 -8.80 -4.12
N GLU A 341 -4.46 -9.49 -3.24
CA GLU A 341 -3.00 -9.42 -3.22
C GLU A 341 -2.41 -9.87 -4.57
N ASN A 342 -2.88 -10.97 -5.13
CA ASN A 342 -2.38 -11.45 -6.42
C ASN A 342 -2.69 -10.49 -7.59
N ALA A 343 -3.79 -9.75 -7.55
CA ALA A 343 -4.12 -8.76 -8.57
C ALA A 343 -3.15 -7.57 -8.53
N VAL A 344 -2.77 -7.12 -7.33
CA VAL A 344 -1.86 -6.01 -7.11
C VAL A 344 -0.41 -6.47 -7.24
N GLU A 345 0.07 -7.30 -6.34
CA GLU A 345 1.48 -7.68 -6.28
C GLU A 345 1.88 -8.58 -7.46
N GLY A 346 1.04 -9.54 -7.81
CA GLY A 346 1.34 -10.50 -8.86
C GLY A 346 1.05 -9.99 -10.27
N CYS A 347 -0.19 -9.62 -10.57
CA CYS A 347 -0.56 -9.27 -11.94
C CYS A 347 -0.05 -7.89 -12.38
N VAL A 348 0.07 -6.92 -11.47
CA VAL A 348 0.55 -5.58 -11.79
C VAL A 348 2.04 -5.46 -11.50
N ARG A 349 2.46 -5.62 -10.26
CA ARG A 349 3.81 -5.27 -9.81
C ARG A 349 4.89 -6.23 -10.28
N GLU A 350 4.70 -7.56 -10.23
CA GLU A 350 5.66 -8.52 -10.81
C GLU A 350 5.75 -8.37 -12.34
N THR A 351 4.63 -8.11 -13.03
CA THR A 351 4.68 -7.87 -14.47
C THR A 351 5.44 -6.58 -14.79
N TYR A 352 5.23 -5.51 -14.01
CA TYR A 352 6.01 -4.28 -14.14
C TYR A 352 7.49 -4.51 -13.79
N GLY A 353 7.77 -5.27 -12.73
CA GLY A 353 9.12 -5.65 -12.31
C GLY A 353 9.91 -6.37 -13.41
N ALA A 354 9.27 -7.30 -14.11
CA ALA A 354 9.87 -8.00 -15.26
C ALA A 354 10.23 -7.02 -16.39
N LEU A 355 9.34 -6.07 -16.71
CA LEU A 355 9.60 -5.04 -17.72
C LEU A 355 10.72 -4.09 -17.28
N PHE A 356 10.68 -3.68 -16.02
CA PHE A 356 11.64 -2.78 -15.40
C PHE A 356 13.05 -3.40 -15.35
N GLY A 357 13.16 -4.63 -14.85
CA GLY A 357 14.43 -5.38 -14.81
C GLY A 357 15.00 -5.65 -16.20
N ALA A 358 14.15 -5.97 -17.20
CA ALA A 358 14.57 -6.13 -18.57
C ALA A 358 15.12 -4.81 -19.15
N TYR A 359 14.47 -3.68 -18.85
CA TYR A 359 14.98 -2.36 -19.23
C TYR A 359 16.33 -2.07 -18.58
N GLN A 360 16.49 -2.29 -17.27
CA GLN A 360 17.77 -2.15 -16.58
C GLN A 360 18.87 -3.02 -17.22
N GLY A 361 18.54 -4.26 -17.54
CA GLY A 361 19.45 -5.18 -18.21
C GLY A 361 19.99 -4.69 -19.55
N GLU A 362 19.26 -3.83 -20.27
CA GLU A 362 19.66 -3.27 -21.56
C GLU A 362 20.41 -1.93 -21.44
N VAL A 363 20.09 -1.10 -20.43
CA VAL A 363 20.58 0.30 -20.37
C VAL A 363 21.60 0.56 -19.28
N ALA A 364 21.70 -0.28 -18.23
CA ALA A 364 22.66 -0.09 -17.15
C ALA A 364 24.10 -0.04 -17.71
N SER A 365 24.84 1.01 -17.36
CA SER A 365 26.23 1.13 -17.80
C SER A 365 27.19 0.20 -17.05
N ASP A 366 26.81 -0.24 -15.83
CA ASP A 366 27.56 -1.25 -15.11
C ASP A 366 27.23 -2.66 -15.64
N PRO A 367 28.21 -3.39 -16.20
CA PRO A 367 27.96 -4.67 -16.85
C PRO A 367 27.50 -5.77 -15.87
N ARG A 368 27.83 -5.66 -14.57
CA ARG A 368 27.39 -6.63 -13.56
C ARG A 368 25.93 -6.38 -13.20
N VAL A 369 25.53 -5.12 -13.09
CA VAL A 369 24.13 -4.75 -12.93
C VAL A 369 23.32 -5.23 -14.14
N ALA A 370 23.76 -4.89 -15.35
CA ALA A 370 23.08 -5.31 -16.57
C ALA A 370 22.91 -6.84 -16.69
N ALA A 371 23.92 -7.61 -16.31
CA ALA A 371 23.86 -9.06 -16.33
C ALA A 371 22.87 -9.62 -15.28
N CYS A 372 22.93 -9.12 -14.05
CA CYS A 372 22.06 -9.49 -12.95
C CYS A 372 20.59 -9.20 -13.30
N MET A 373 20.28 -7.99 -13.73
CA MET A 373 18.90 -7.58 -14.04
C MET A 373 18.31 -8.34 -15.23
N ARG A 374 19.11 -8.76 -16.22
CA ARG A 374 18.64 -9.61 -17.32
C ARG A 374 18.24 -11.01 -16.84
N GLU A 375 18.98 -11.59 -15.91
CA GLU A 375 18.67 -12.89 -15.34
C GLU A 375 17.39 -12.81 -14.52
N ILE A 376 17.31 -11.85 -13.58
CA ILE A 376 16.14 -11.61 -12.74
C ILE A 376 14.90 -11.36 -13.60
N ALA A 377 14.97 -10.48 -14.58
CA ALA A 377 13.82 -10.18 -15.45
C ALA A 377 13.25 -11.42 -16.18
N GLY A 378 14.09 -12.39 -16.50
CA GLY A 378 13.67 -13.66 -17.10
C GLY A 378 12.85 -14.53 -16.14
N ASP A 379 13.21 -14.53 -14.88
CA ASP A 379 12.50 -15.25 -13.81
C ASP A 379 11.22 -14.50 -13.42
N GLU A 380 11.28 -13.17 -13.26
CA GLU A 380 10.11 -12.32 -12.99
C GLU A 380 8.99 -12.46 -14.04
N ALA A 381 9.36 -12.64 -15.30
CA ALA A 381 8.39 -12.93 -16.36
C ALA A 381 7.65 -14.27 -16.12
N GLN A 382 8.30 -15.26 -15.51
CA GLN A 382 7.66 -16.52 -15.12
C GLN A 382 6.80 -16.36 -13.86
N HIS A 383 7.21 -15.55 -12.89
CA HIS A 383 6.41 -15.20 -11.70
C HIS A 383 5.13 -14.49 -12.10
N ALA A 384 5.20 -13.48 -12.94
CA ALA A 384 4.05 -12.80 -13.51
C ALA A 384 3.10 -13.75 -14.27
N SER A 385 3.65 -14.72 -15.03
CA SER A 385 2.84 -15.74 -15.70
C SER A 385 2.08 -16.65 -14.73
N LEU A 386 2.69 -17.00 -13.57
CA LEU A 386 1.99 -17.70 -12.49
C LEU A 386 0.85 -16.82 -11.97
N SER A 387 1.10 -15.56 -11.70
CA SER A 387 0.14 -14.62 -11.12
C SER A 387 -1.11 -14.48 -12.00
N HIS A 388 -0.94 -14.39 -13.33
CA HIS A 388 -2.08 -14.38 -14.26
C HIS A 388 -2.81 -15.72 -14.30
N THR A 389 -2.09 -16.85 -14.20
CA THR A 389 -2.70 -18.18 -14.13
C THR A 389 -3.49 -18.35 -12.83
N LEU A 390 -2.94 -17.86 -11.72
CA LEU A 390 -3.58 -17.87 -10.42
C LEU A 390 -4.83 -16.98 -10.41
N HIS A 391 -4.75 -15.78 -10.98
CA HIS A 391 -5.91 -14.90 -11.16
C HIS A 391 -7.05 -15.62 -11.90
N ALA A 392 -6.74 -16.30 -12.99
CA ALA A 392 -7.74 -17.06 -13.77
C ALA A 392 -8.32 -18.25 -12.97
N TRP A 393 -7.58 -18.81 -12.01
CA TRP A 393 -8.05 -19.84 -11.10
C TRP A 393 -8.91 -19.28 -9.97
N LEU A 394 -8.57 -18.14 -9.40
CA LEU A 394 -9.25 -17.48 -8.28
C LEU A 394 -10.59 -16.87 -8.71
N MET A 395 -10.62 -16.06 -9.75
CA MET A 395 -11.77 -15.24 -10.15
C MET A 395 -13.10 -16.02 -10.24
N PRO A 396 -13.19 -17.21 -10.88
CA PRO A 396 -14.45 -17.95 -10.95
C PRO A 396 -14.94 -18.51 -9.60
N ARG A 397 -14.12 -18.44 -8.54
CA ARG A 397 -14.40 -18.93 -7.18
C ARG A 397 -14.91 -17.84 -6.26
N LEU A 398 -14.85 -16.60 -6.71
CA LEU A 398 -15.28 -15.42 -5.96
C LEU A 398 -16.72 -15.02 -6.32
N SER A 399 -17.40 -14.37 -5.38
CA SER A 399 -18.68 -13.72 -5.66
C SER A 399 -18.51 -12.59 -6.69
N PRO A 400 -19.56 -12.19 -7.43
CA PRO A 400 -19.48 -11.07 -8.37
C PRO A 400 -19.00 -9.76 -7.71
N HIS A 401 -19.36 -9.52 -6.47
CA HIS A 401 -18.92 -8.34 -5.70
C HIS A 401 -17.42 -8.40 -5.37
N ALA A 402 -16.92 -9.54 -4.93
CA ALA A 402 -15.50 -9.76 -4.70
C ALA A 402 -14.67 -9.64 -6.00
N GLN A 403 -15.17 -10.17 -7.13
CA GLN A 403 -14.54 -9.99 -8.43
C GLN A 403 -14.42 -8.51 -8.81
N ALA A 404 -15.46 -7.71 -8.54
CA ALA A 404 -15.45 -6.29 -8.82
C ALA A 404 -14.38 -5.56 -7.98
N ARG A 405 -14.23 -5.91 -6.69
CA ARG A 405 -13.17 -5.36 -5.81
C ARG A 405 -11.78 -5.70 -6.31
N VAL A 406 -11.54 -6.96 -6.69
CA VAL A 406 -10.25 -7.39 -7.23
C VAL A 406 -9.86 -6.61 -8.49
N LEU A 407 -10.82 -6.39 -9.40
CA LEU A 407 -10.57 -5.60 -10.61
C LEU A 407 -10.40 -4.11 -10.33
N ALA A 408 -11.05 -3.59 -9.28
CA ALA A 408 -10.86 -2.21 -8.84
C ALA A 408 -9.45 -2.02 -8.27
N ALA A 409 -9.01 -2.88 -7.34
CA ALA A 409 -7.68 -2.85 -6.76
C ALA A 409 -6.57 -2.92 -7.82
N GLN A 410 -6.74 -3.77 -8.83
CA GLN A 410 -5.80 -3.87 -9.95
C GLN A 410 -5.66 -2.56 -10.74
N ARG A 411 -6.80 -1.87 -10.99
CA ARG A 411 -6.79 -0.58 -11.70
C ARG A 411 -6.20 0.55 -10.85
N GLU A 412 -6.52 0.57 -9.58
CA GLU A 412 -6.01 1.56 -8.62
C GLU A 412 -4.49 1.48 -8.50
N ASP A 413 -3.94 0.26 -8.39
CA ASP A 413 -2.50 0.07 -8.31
C ASP A 413 -1.80 0.46 -9.63
N LEU A 414 -2.40 0.18 -10.78
CA LEU A 414 -1.86 0.63 -12.05
C LEU A 414 -1.81 2.17 -12.16
N LEU A 415 -2.83 2.86 -11.64
CA LEU A 415 -2.85 4.33 -11.57
C LEU A 415 -1.79 4.86 -10.59
N ALA A 416 -1.60 4.19 -9.44
CA ALA A 416 -0.55 4.52 -8.48
C ALA A 416 0.84 4.41 -9.12
N LEU A 417 1.14 3.30 -9.82
CA LEU A 417 2.39 3.11 -10.55
C LEU A 417 2.63 4.19 -11.62
N ARG A 418 1.58 4.69 -12.28
CA ARG A 418 1.71 5.82 -13.23
C ARG A 418 2.14 7.11 -12.52
N GLY A 419 1.62 7.37 -11.33
CA GLY A 419 2.06 8.48 -10.48
C GLY A 419 3.54 8.33 -10.09
N GLU A 420 3.95 7.14 -9.68
CA GLU A 420 5.33 6.79 -9.34
C GLU A 420 6.30 7.02 -10.50
N ALA A 421 5.91 6.61 -11.71
CA ALA A 421 6.72 6.70 -12.91
C ALA A 421 7.05 8.15 -13.36
N THR A 422 6.34 9.15 -12.85
CA THR A 422 6.59 10.56 -13.20
C THR A 422 7.72 11.19 -12.40
N ARG A 423 8.30 10.49 -11.42
CA ARG A 423 9.30 11.03 -10.52
C ARG A 423 10.71 10.93 -11.06
N THR A 424 11.52 11.86 -10.61
CA THR A 424 12.96 11.87 -10.90
C THR A 424 13.70 11.23 -9.74
N SER A 425 14.67 10.40 -10.03
CA SER A 425 15.59 9.80 -9.06
C SER A 425 17.03 10.27 -9.32
N ASP A 426 17.95 9.89 -8.44
CA ASP A 426 19.37 10.20 -8.55
C ASP A 426 19.93 9.80 -9.94
N ALA A 427 20.77 10.66 -10.51
CA ALA A 427 21.37 10.43 -11.83
C ALA A 427 22.17 9.12 -11.89
N ALA A 428 22.84 8.74 -10.80
CA ALA A 428 23.58 7.49 -10.73
C ALA A 428 22.68 6.25 -10.84
N LEU A 429 21.44 6.31 -10.35
CA LEU A 429 20.47 5.24 -10.51
C LEU A 429 20.08 5.04 -11.96
N HIS A 430 19.89 6.13 -12.70
CA HIS A 430 19.59 6.06 -14.13
C HIS A 430 20.78 5.55 -14.95
N ASP A 431 21.96 6.08 -14.69
CA ASP A 431 23.12 5.86 -15.54
C ASP A 431 23.83 4.54 -15.21
N VAL A 432 24.04 4.24 -13.93
CA VAL A 432 24.77 3.05 -13.49
C VAL A 432 23.86 1.83 -13.35
N ALA A 433 22.71 2.01 -12.67
CA ALA A 433 21.78 0.91 -12.42
C ALA A 433 20.70 0.75 -13.51
N GLY A 434 20.62 1.67 -14.47
CA GLY A 434 19.65 1.58 -15.57
C GLY A 434 18.21 1.79 -15.15
N VAL A 435 17.97 2.44 -14.00
CA VAL A 435 16.61 2.80 -13.57
C VAL A 435 15.91 3.63 -14.65
N PRO A 436 14.69 3.28 -15.08
CA PRO A 436 14.02 4.03 -16.13
C PRO A 436 13.80 5.49 -15.74
N ARG A 437 14.10 6.42 -16.61
CA ARG A 437 13.67 7.82 -16.47
C ARG A 437 12.14 7.92 -16.67
N PRO A 438 11.46 8.96 -16.17
CA PRO A 438 9.99 9.05 -16.19
C PRO A 438 9.35 8.70 -17.54
N ALA A 439 9.89 9.24 -18.64
CA ALA A 439 9.35 8.97 -19.98
C ALA A 439 9.50 7.50 -20.41
N ALA A 440 10.51 6.79 -19.96
CA ALA A 440 10.69 5.36 -20.22
C ALA A 440 9.77 4.53 -19.31
N ALA A 441 9.69 4.88 -18.03
CA ALA A 441 8.82 4.21 -17.07
C ALA A 441 7.34 4.27 -17.50
N LEU A 442 6.85 5.42 -17.95
CA LEU A 442 5.50 5.56 -18.49
C LEU A 442 5.27 4.66 -19.71
N ARG A 443 6.25 4.50 -20.62
CA ARG A 443 6.11 3.58 -21.78
C ARG A 443 6.09 2.11 -21.35
N LEU A 444 6.83 1.74 -20.31
CA LEU A 444 6.74 0.38 -19.74
C LEU A 444 5.34 0.13 -19.18
N LEU A 445 4.74 1.11 -18.50
CA LEU A 445 3.38 1.03 -17.98
C LEU A 445 2.31 0.99 -19.08
N ASP A 446 2.48 1.76 -20.17
CA ASP A 446 1.58 1.65 -21.34
C ASP A 446 1.57 0.24 -21.91
N SER A 447 2.74 -0.43 -21.90
CA SER A 447 2.88 -1.80 -22.36
C SER A 447 2.27 -2.81 -21.38
N LEU A 448 2.40 -2.57 -20.09
CA LEU A 448 1.76 -3.36 -19.03
C LEU A 448 0.24 -3.29 -19.14
N GLU A 449 -0.33 -2.10 -19.33
CA GLU A 449 -1.77 -1.87 -19.44
C GLU A 449 -2.37 -2.66 -20.62
N LEU A 450 -1.69 -2.70 -21.76
CA LEU A 450 -2.07 -3.52 -22.92
C LEU A 450 -2.00 -5.02 -22.66
N ALA A 451 -1.24 -5.46 -21.67
CA ALA A 451 -1.05 -6.86 -21.33
C ALA A 451 -2.08 -7.38 -20.32
N ILE A 452 -2.58 -6.53 -19.44
CA ILE A 452 -3.52 -6.87 -18.37
C ILE A 452 -4.97 -6.83 -18.87
N CYS A 453 -5.26 -6.08 -19.92
CA CYS A 453 -6.57 -6.04 -20.59
C CYS A 453 -6.71 -7.20 -21.57
#